data_0a964bbb3097f3f459e1701c6710539e
#
_entry.id   0a964bbb3097f3f459e1701c6710539e
#
_cell.length_a   1.000
_cell.length_b   1.000
_cell.length_c   1.000
_cell.angle_alpha   90.00
_cell.angle_beta   90.00
_cell.angle_gamma   90.00
#
_symmetry.space_group_name_H-M   'P 1'
#
loop_
_entity.id
_entity.type
_entity.pdbx_description
1 polymer ?
#
loop_
_entity_poly.entity_id
_entity_poly.type
_entity_poly.pdbx_seq_one_letter_code
_entity_poly.pdbx_strand_id
1 'polypeptide(L)'
;MEQNKGRVTIPTDLDVVPQTLEIMDEWGADALRDCDGTEFPQELKNTGAKVYATYCTTRKDNEWAKANPDEVQQMYIMSAFHTATEDTLKIHLMDHLYPDMLKVNDRDDIQRWWEVIDRTTGEVVPVSGWSYEKESGDVVIHPVKRFHEYTVSFLAYIMWDPVNMYNAVVNDWKDVEPQITFDVRQPKTKAHCMEKLRHFLDTHEYVDVIRFTTFFHQFTLIFDELAREKYVDWFGYSASVSPYILEQFEKEVGYPFRPEYIIDQGYMNNTYRIPSKEFKDFQNFQRREVAKLAKEMVDIVHEYGKEAMMFMGDHWIGMEPFMDEFVSIGLDAVVGSVGNGATLRLFSDIKGVRYTEGRFLPYFFPDTFYEGGNPVKEAKENWVTARRAILRSPIQRIGYGGYLKLALQFPDFVEYIRSVCQEFRTLYDNIQGTTPYCVKRVAVLNCWGKMRSWGNHMVHHAIYYKQNYSYFGIIEALSCLLYTSPSPR
;
A
#
# COMPACT_ATOMS: atom_id res chain seq x y z
N MET A 1 21.45 -28.68 -24.14
CA MET A 1 21.49 -27.23 -24.01
C MET A 1 21.49 -26.93 -22.52
N GLU A 2 22.55 -26.27 -22.01
CA GLU A 2 22.50 -25.77 -20.64
C GLU A 2 21.27 -24.89 -20.48
N GLN A 3 20.46 -25.19 -19.49
CA GLN A 3 19.27 -24.40 -19.22
C GLN A 3 19.72 -23.01 -18.78
N ASN A 4 19.35 -21.99 -19.54
CA ASN A 4 19.64 -20.62 -19.16
C ASN A 4 18.95 -20.33 -17.81
N LYS A 5 19.71 -20.09 -16.74
CA LYS A 5 19.22 -19.89 -15.36
C LYS A 5 19.32 -18.42 -14.97
N GLY A 6 18.60 -18.05 -13.94
CA GLY A 6 18.64 -16.72 -13.34
C GLY A 6 17.44 -15.84 -13.67
N ARG A 7 17.41 -14.64 -13.07
CA ARG A 7 16.38 -13.61 -13.21
C ARG A 7 14.98 -14.01 -12.74
N VAL A 8 14.89 -15.04 -11.93
CA VAL A 8 13.63 -15.55 -11.39
C VAL A 8 13.70 -15.63 -9.88
N THR A 9 12.71 -15.05 -9.21
CA THR A 9 12.52 -15.10 -7.77
C THR A 9 11.32 -15.97 -7.43
N ILE A 10 11.51 -16.95 -6.53
CA ILE A 10 10.43 -17.79 -6.03
C ILE A 10 10.23 -17.64 -4.53
N PRO A 11 8.99 -17.83 -4.03
CA PRO A 11 8.73 -17.86 -2.60
C PRO A 11 9.24 -19.14 -1.97
N THR A 12 9.54 -19.06 -0.67
CA THR A 12 9.87 -20.22 0.16
C THR A 12 8.71 -20.52 1.10
N ASP A 13 8.52 -21.84 1.38
CA ASP A 13 7.48 -22.30 2.29
C ASP A 13 8.05 -23.49 3.06
N LEU A 14 7.97 -23.45 4.41
CA LEU A 14 8.52 -24.48 5.31
C LEU A 14 7.95 -25.87 5.03
N ASP A 15 6.69 -25.92 4.58
CA ASP A 15 5.98 -27.18 4.36
C ASP A 15 6.43 -27.92 3.09
N VAL A 16 7.15 -27.24 2.18
CA VAL A 16 7.48 -27.76 0.85
C VAL A 16 8.93 -27.51 0.42
N VAL A 17 9.87 -27.57 1.35
CA VAL A 17 11.30 -27.30 1.10
C VAL A 17 11.89 -28.20 -0.03
N PRO A 18 11.67 -29.53 -0.05
CA PRO A 18 12.16 -30.35 -1.15
C PRO A 18 11.62 -29.92 -2.51
N GLN A 19 10.33 -29.64 -2.60
CA GLN A 19 9.69 -29.17 -3.83
C GLN A 19 10.17 -27.76 -4.20
N THR A 20 10.48 -26.90 -3.24
CA THR A 20 11.10 -25.60 -3.51
C THR A 20 12.42 -25.74 -4.25
N LEU A 21 13.27 -26.71 -3.85
CA LEU A 21 14.54 -27.00 -4.53
C LEU A 21 14.30 -27.51 -5.96
N GLU A 22 13.33 -28.40 -6.17
CA GLU A 22 12.94 -28.90 -7.50
C GLU A 22 12.48 -27.75 -8.41
N ILE A 23 11.55 -26.94 -7.94
CA ILE A 23 11.03 -25.78 -8.67
C ILE A 23 12.14 -24.75 -8.95
N MET A 24 13.04 -24.54 -8.00
CA MET A 24 14.19 -23.66 -8.19
C MET A 24 15.04 -24.11 -9.39
N ASP A 25 15.27 -25.38 -9.53
CA ASP A 25 16.01 -25.94 -10.66
C ASP A 25 15.19 -25.88 -11.96
N GLU A 26 13.94 -26.32 -11.94
CA GLU A 26 13.05 -26.37 -13.11
C GLU A 26 12.76 -24.98 -13.69
N TRP A 27 12.49 -23.99 -12.85
CA TRP A 27 12.23 -22.63 -13.31
C TRP A 27 13.53 -21.83 -13.51
N GLY A 28 14.66 -22.38 -13.10
CA GLY A 28 15.96 -21.74 -13.16
C GLY A 28 16.04 -20.52 -12.27
N ALA A 29 15.44 -20.56 -11.08
CA ALA A 29 15.44 -19.46 -10.13
C ALA A 29 16.83 -19.25 -9.51
N ASP A 30 17.19 -18.00 -9.30
CA ASP A 30 18.45 -17.57 -8.69
C ASP A 30 18.23 -16.69 -7.45
N ALA A 31 16.97 -16.48 -7.05
CA ALA A 31 16.61 -15.79 -5.83
C ALA A 31 15.43 -16.47 -5.15
N LEU A 32 15.48 -16.45 -3.82
CA LEU A 32 14.48 -17.00 -2.92
C LEU A 32 13.92 -15.88 -2.04
N ARG A 33 12.64 -15.88 -1.82
CA ARG A 33 11.94 -14.90 -1.01
C ARG A 33 11.18 -15.56 0.12
N ASP A 34 11.30 -15.06 1.34
CA ASP A 34 10.42 -15.47 2.43
C ASP A 34 8.95 -15.12 2.13
N CYS A 35 8.03 -15.84 2.74
CA CYS A 35 6.61 -15.54 2.69
C CYS A 35 6.23 -14.69 3.89
N ASP A 36 6.13 -13.36 3.67
CA ASP A 36 5.63 -12.38 4.63
C ASP A 36 6.29 -12.40 6.02
N GLY A 37 7.64 -12.60 6.03
CA GLY A 37 8.44 -12.63 7.25
C GLY A 37 8.27 -13.93 8.03
N THR A 38 7.98 -15.04 7.34
CA THR A 38 8.08 -16.39 7.90
C THR A 38 9.54 -16.79 8.04
N GLU A 39 9.81 -17.79 8.89
CA GLU A 39 11.15 -18.32 9.05
C GLU A 39 11.69 -18.87 7.72
N PHE A 40 12.95 -18.54 7.40
CA PHE A 40 13.59 -19.00 6.17
C PHE A 40 14.23 -20.39 6.42
N PRO A 41 13.88 -21.42 5.63
CA PRO A 41 14.40 -22.78 5.82
C PRO A 41 15.93 -22.86 5.76
N GLN A 42 16.53 -23.59 6.70
CA GLN A 42 17.99 -23.70 6.78
C GLN A 42 18.61 -24.34 5.53
N GLU A 43 17.92 -25.31 4.96
CA GLU A 43 18.34 -26.01 3.75
C GLU A 43 18.49 -25.09 2.55
N LEU A 44 17.65 -24.06 2.49
CA LEU A 44 17.65 -23.09 1.39
C LEU A 44 18.74 -22.02 1.52
N LYS A 45 19.26 -21.78 2.72
CA LYS A 45 20.35 -20.81 2.94
C LYS A 45 21.65 -21.22 2.24
N ASN A 46 21.83 -22.50 1.96
CA ASN A 46 23.05 -23.06 1.37
C ASN A 46 22.97 -23.25 -0.14
N THR A 47 21.90 -22.79 -0.79
CA THR A 47 21.70 -22.99 -2.24
C THR A 47 22.54 -22.06 -3.12
N GLY A 48 23.13 -21.02 -2.52
CA GLY A 48 23.81 -19.94 -3.26
C GLY A 48 22.85 -18.99 -3.99
N ALA A 49 21.54 -19.16 -3.85
CA ALA A 49 20.56 -18.21 -4.34
C ALA A 49 20.54 -16.95 -3.47
N LYS A 50 20.21 -15.82 -4.12
CA LYS A 50 20.04 -14.54 -3.42
C LYS A 50 18.81 -14.61 -2.51
N VAL A 51 18.93 -14.23 -1.25
CA VAL A 51 17.86 -14.31 -0.27
C VAL A 51 17.21 -12.95 -0.07
N TYR A 52 15.91 -12.88 -0.29
CA TYR A 52 15.08 -11.70 -0.07
C TYR A 52 14.24 -11.89 1.18
N ALA A 53 14.40 -11.02 2.17
CA ALA A 53 13.54 -11.00 3.36
C ALA A 53 12.48 -9.92 3.25
N THR A 54 11.24 -10.30 3.47
CA THR A 54 10.11 -9.37 3.56
C THR A 54 10.16 -8.67 4.92
N TYR A 55 10.26 -7.35 4.90
CA TYR A 55 10.31 -6.55 6.11
C TYR A 55 9.08 -5.63 6.21
N CYS A 56 8.33 -5.79 7.31
CA CYS A 56 7.17 -4.97 7.65
C CYS A 56 7.51 -4.13 8.88
N THR A 57 7.69 -2.84 8.70
CA THR A 57 8.17 -1.92 9.74
C THR A 57 7.28 -1.89 10.99
N THR A 58 5.96 -1.94 10.80
CA THR A 58 4.98 -1.69 11.86
C THR A 58 4.22 -2.94 12.32
N ARG A 59 4.67 -4.14 11.97
CA ARG A 59 3.98 -5.39 12.33
C ARG A 59 4.68 -6.15 13.46
N LYS A 60 3.91 -7.00 14.15
CA LYS A 60 4.37 -7.92 15.20
C LYS A 60 5.06 -7.21 16.37
N ASP A 61 4.46 -6.09 16.84
CA ASP A 61 5.05 -5.28 17.89
C ASP A 61 3.99 -4.67 18.83
N ASN A 62 2.97 -5.47 19.17
CA ASN A 62 1.86 -5.04 20.01
C ASN A 62 2.32 -4.52 21.38
N GLU A 63 3.36 -5.10 21.96
CA GLU A 63 3.86 -4.68 23.28
C GLU A 63 4.42 -3.26 23.24
N TRP A 64 5.12 -2.90 22.14
CA TRP A 64 5.57 -1.53 21.94
C TRP A 64 4.37 -0.58 21.82
N ALA A 65 3.39 -0.91 20.99
CA ALA A 65 2.20 -0.09 20.77
C ALA A 65 1.40 0.10 22.07
N LYS A 66 1.23 -0.96 22.88
CA LYS A 66 0.57 -0.90 24.19
C LYS A 66 1.33 -0.04 25.19
N ALA A 67 2.67 -0.08 25.15
CA ALA A 67 3.52 0.73 26.02
C ALA A 67 3.62 2.21 25.59
N ASN A 68 3.35 2.51 24.30
CA ASN A 68 3.40 3.85 23.73
C ASN A 68 2.09 4.23 23.03
N PRO A 69 0.97 4.26 23.74
CA PRO A 69 -0.36 4.44 23.16
C PRO A 69 -0.59 5.84 22.56
N ASP A 70 0.28 6.80 22.87
CA ASP A 70 0.32 8.15 22.30
C ASP A 70 0.96 8.17 20.90
N GLU A 71 1.72 7.14 20.52
CA GLU A 71 2.38 7.02 19.23
C GLU A 71 1.70 6.00 18.28
N VAL A 72 0.55 5.46 18.68
CA VAL A 72 -0.29 4.65 17.79
C VAL A 72 -0.74 5.48 16.58
N GLN A 73 -0.82 4.84 15.44
CA GLN A 73 -1.28 5.48 14.21
C GLN A 73 -2.67 6.08 14.39
N GLN A 74 -2.86 7.28 13.84
CA GLN A 74 -4.12 8.01 13.93
C GLN A 74 -4.60 8.45 12.55
N MET A 75 -5.89 8.74 12.47
CA MET A 75 -6.50 9.40 11.33
C MET A 75 -7.66 10.29 11.76
N TYR A 76 -8.07 11.19 10.87
CA TYR A 76 -9.33 11.91 11.04
C TYR A 76 -10.51 11.04 10.64
N ILE A 77 -11.51 11.04 11.51
CA ILE A 77 -12.83 10.45 11.27
C ILE A 77 -13.86 11.56 11.28
N MET A 78 -14.85 11.45 10.41
CA MET A 78 -16.03 12.32 10.43
C MET A 78 -17.24 11.51 10.89
N SER A 79 -18.02 12.06 11.82
CA SER A 79 -19.32 11.51 12.18
C SER A 79 -20.26 11.45 10.98
N ALA A 80 -21.36 10.72 11.09
CA ALA A 80 -22.46 10.88 10.16
C ALA A 80 -23.02 12.30 10.19
N PHE A 81 -23.83 12.66 9.18
CA PHE A 81 -24.57 13.92 9.15
C PHE A 81 -25.76 13.79 10.12
N HIS A 82 -25.90 14.76 11.02
CA HIS A 82 -26.99 14.82 12.00
C HIS A 82 -27.80 16.09 11.85
N THR A 83 -29.08 15.94 11.59
CA THR A 83 -29.99 17.08 11.48
C THR A 83 -30.47 17.50 12.87
N ALA A 84 -30.29 18.78 13.20
CA ALA A 84 -30.77 19.35 14.47
C ALA A 84 -32.29 19.55 14.44
N THR A 85 -33.01 18.92 15.36
CA THR A 85 -34.46 19.11 15.54
C THR A 85 -34.81 19.97 16.74
N GLU A 86 -33.84 20.18 17.62
CA GLU A 86 -33.95 20.97 18.85
C GLU A 86 -32.83 22.04 18.89
N ASP A 87 -32.73 22.78 19.97
CA ASP A 87 -31.71 23.84 20.13
C ASP A 87 -30.37 23.28 20.60
N THR A 88 -30.32 21.98 20.94
CA THR A 88 -29.14 21.22 21.32
C THR A 88 -29.07 19.95 20.49
N LEU A 89 -27.90 19.63 19.98
CA LEU A 89 -27.65 18.40 19.22
C LEU A 89 -26.58 17.57 19.94
N LYS A 90 -26.83 16.26 20.08
CA LYS A 90 -25.85 15.29 20.55
C LYS A 90 -25.45 14.39 19.38
N ILE A 91 -24.15 14.19 19.21
CA ILE A 91 -23.58 13.31 18.18
C ILE A 91 -22.67 12.31 18.87
N HIS A 92 -23.02 11.03 18.78
CA HIS A 92 -22.14 9.96 19.25
C HIS A 92 -21.06 9.69 18.21
N LEU A 93 -19.78 9.81 18.60
CA LEU A 93 -18.67 9.80 17.65
C LEU A 93 -18.46 8.47 16.93
N MET A 94 -18.75 7.37 17.62
CA MET A 94 -18.48 6.02 17.10
C MET A 94 -19.68 5.37 16.39
N ASP A 95 -20.79 6.10 16.22
CA ASP A 95 -21.94 5.59 15.48
C ASP A 95 -21.55 5.25 14.01
N HIS A 96 -22.10 4.14 13.54
CA HIS A 96 -21.87 3.63 12.18
C HIS A 96 -20.41 3.27 11.85
N LEU A 97 -19.62 2.93 12.88
CA LEU A 97 -18.26 2.42 12.73
C LEU A 97 -18.16 0.99 13.28
N TYR A 98 -17.27 0.19 12.68
CA TYR A 98 -17.01 -1.15 13.17
C TYR A 98 -16.44 -1.10 14.59
N PRO A 99 -16.95 -1.90 15.54
CA PRO A 99 -16.47 -1.88 16.91
C PRO A 99 -14.99 -2.29 17.00
N ASP A 100 -14.30 -1.80 18.02
CA ASP A 100 -12.89 -2.08 18.34
C ASP A 100 -11.84 -1.68 17.29
N MET A 101 -12.28 -1.19 16.12
CA MET A 101 -11.37 -0.75 15.05
C MET A 101 -10.65 0.55 15.40
N LEU A 102 -11.36 1.46 16.02
CA LEU A 102 -10.92 2.81 16.29
C LEU A 102 -11.09 3.14 17.77
N LYS A 103 -10.24 4.03 18.26
CA LYS A 103 -10.39 4.63 19.59
C LYS A 103 -10.27 6.13 19.48
N VAL A 104 -11.25 6.85 19.98
CA VAL A 104 -11.23 8.33 19.99
C VAL A 104 -9.97 8.82 20.71
N ASN A 105 -9.26 9.75 20.09
CA ASN A 105 -8.14 10.45 20.73
C ASN A 105 -8.67 11.65 21.51
N ASP A 106 -8.91 11.43 22.79
CA ASP A 106 -9.28 12.45 23.76
C ASP A 106 -8.15 12.83 24.73
N ARG A 107 -6.92 12.42 24.41
CA ARG A 107 -5.71 12.73 25.21
C ARG A 107 -5.09 14.05 24.82
N ASP A 108 -5.11 14.36 23.53
CA ASP A 108 -4.58 15.60 23.00
C ASP A 108 -5.61 16.73 23.08
N ASP A 109 -5.20 17.94 22.77
CA ASP A 109 -6.09 19.11 22.80
C ASP A 109 -7.19 18.99 21.75
N ILE A 110 -8.35 18.49 22.15
CA ILE A 110 -9.51 18.29 21.27
C ILE A 110 -10.03 19.60 20.70
N GLN A 111 -9.88 20.73 21.41
CA GLN A 111 -10.32 22.03 20.93
C GLN A 111 -9.45 22.54 19.78
N ARG A 112 -8.20 22.10 19.71
CA ARG A 112 -7.28 22.42 18.64
C ARG A 112 -7.43 21.47 17.44
N TRP A 113 -7.64 20.17 17.71
CA TRP A 113 -7.52 19.16 16.69
C TRP A 113 -8.86 18.63 16.17
N TRP A 114 -9.98 18.94 16.82
CA TRP A 114 -11.29 18.56 16.32
C TRP A 114 -12.01 19.74 15.71
N GLU A 115 -12.96 19.49 14.84
CA GLU A 115 -13.74 20.53 14.17
C GLU A 115 -15.21 20.12 14.07
N VAL A 116 -16.09 21.00 14.50
CA VAL A 116 -17.53 20.87 14.32
C VAL A 116 -17.97 21.82 13.22
N ILE A 117 -18.71 21.31 12.24
CA ILE A 117 -19.15 22.10 11.07
C ILE A 117 -20.66 22.02 10.95
N ASP A 118 -21.31 23.16 10.78
CA ASP A 118 -22.64 23.31 10.24
C ASP A 118 -22.58 23.06 8.72
N ARG A 119 -22.92 21.87 8.27
CA ARG A 119 -22.82 21.46 6.87
C ARG A 119 -23.82 22.14 5.95
N THR A 120 -24.89 22.71 6.52
CA THR A 120 -25.87 23.51 5.76
C THR A 120 -25.30 24.84 5.30
N THR A 121 -24.48 25.46 6.14
CA THR A 121 -23.85 26.77 5.83
C THR A 121 -22.38 26.66 5.43
N GLY A 122 -21.69 25.57 5.84
CA GLY A 122 -20.24 25.41 5.74
C GLY A 122 -19.46 26.12 6.84
N GLU A 123 -20.15 26.71 7.82
CA GLU A 123 -19.50 27.45 8.92
C GLU A 123 -18.97 26.52 9.99
N VAL A 124 -17.76 26.81 10.50
CA VAL A 124 -17.20 26.14 11.64
C VAL A 124 -17.90 26.61 12.90
N VAL A 125 -18.40 25.70 13.71
CA VAL A 125 -18.94 26.00 15.03
C VAL A 125 -17.80 26.39 15.95
N PRO A 126 -17.83 27.59 16.57
CA PRO A 126 -16.79 28.01 17.50
C PRO A 126 -16.62 26.99 18.65
N VAL A 127 -15.40 26.85 19.16
CA VAL A 127 -15.07 25.93 20.25
C VAL A 127 -15.97 26.13 21.49
N SER A 128 -16.42 27.34 21.74
CA SER A 128 -17.38 27.62 22.82
C SER A 128 -18.80 27.11 22.57
N GLY A 129 -19.12 26.70 21.35
CA GLY A 129 -20.44 26.20 20.93
C GLY A 129 -20.58 24.67 21.00
N TRP A 130 -19.56 23.96 21.47
CA TRP A 130 -19.62 22.50 21.63
C TRP A 130 -18.76 21.99 22.79
N SER A 131 -19.06 20.81 23.26
CA SER A 131 -18.29 20.11 24.30
C SER A 131 -18.27 18.62 24.03
N TYR A 132 -17.26 17.90 24.53
CA TYR A 132 -17.16 16.45 24.45
C TYR A 132 -17.45 15.82 25.82
N GLU A 133 -18.44 14.93 25.87
CA GLU A 133 -18.79 14.13 27.03
C GLU A 133 -18.05 12.79 26.95
N LYS A 134 -16.91 12.69 27.63
CA LYS A 134 -16.00 11.53 27.51
C LYS A 134 -16.65 10.21 27.91
N GLU A 135 -17.52 10.21 28.93
CA GLU A 135 -18.16 8.99 29.45
C GLU A 135 -19.16 8.39 28.46
N SER A 136 -19.89 9.22 27.73
CA SER A 136 -20.85 8.78 26.70
C SER A 136 -20.25 8.70 25.30
N GLY A 137 -19.14 9.38 25.05
CA GLY A 137 -18.55 9.49 23.70
C GLY A 137 -19.28 10.48 22.80
N ASP A 138 -20.07 11.38 23.38
CA ASP A 138 -20.92 12.31 22.67
C ASP A 138 -20.25 13.69 22.54
N VAL A 139 -20.42 14.33 21.38
CA VAL A 139 -20.21 15.75 21.23
C VAL A 139 -21.57 16.45 21.32
N VAL A 140 -21.67 17.39 22.25
CA VAL A 140 -22.86 18.21 22.48
C VAL A 140 -22.64 19.58 21.86
N ILE A 141 -23.53 19.98 20.96
CA ILE A 141 -23.45 21.26 20.24
C ILE A 141 -24.63 22.12 20.70
N HIS A 142 -24.33 23.34 21.17
CA HIS A 142 -25.34 24.29 21.64
C HIS A 142 -24.84 25.73 21.56
N PRO A 143 -25.65 26.70 21.05
CA PRO A 143 -26.91 26.47 20.35
C PRO A 143 -26.70 25.97 18.91
N VAL A 144 -27.66 25.19 18.41
CA VAL A 144 -27.70 24.80 17.01
C VAL A 144 -28.88 25.47 16.29
N LYS A 145 -28.78 25.60 14.97
CA LYS A 145 -29.91 26.05 14.13
C LYS A 145 -30.75 24.81 13.73
N ARG A 146 -32.03 24.85 14.03
CA ARG A 146 -32.96 23.76 13.68
C ARG A 146 -32.97 23.52 12.18
N PHE A 147 -33.03 22.24 11.82
CA PHE A 147 -33.01 21.73 10.46
C PHE A 147 -31.69 21.95 9.70
N HIS A 148 -30.65 22.43 10.38
CA HIS A 148 -29.30 22.37 9.84
C HIS A 148 -28.68 20.99 10.13
N GLU A 149 -27.75 20.61 9.28
CA GLU A 149 -26.98 19.39 9.43
C GLU A 149 -25.58 19.70 10.01
N TYR A 150 -25.15 18.89 10.94
CA TYR A 150 -23.86 19.05 11.61
C TYR A 150 -23.04 17.77 11.51
N THR A 151 -21.73 17.92 11.49
CA THR A 151 -20.75 16.83 11.62
C THR A 151 -19.65 17.22 12.58
N VAL A 152 -19.02 16.20 13.15
CA VAL A 152 -17.80 16.32 13.95
C VAL A 152 -16.67 15.60 13.24
N SER A 153 -15.56 16.30 13.00
CA SER A 153 -14.31 15.70 12.55
C SER A 153 -13.37 15.59 13.74
N PHE A 154 -12.93 14.36 14.05
CA PHE A 154 -12.14 14.07 15.26
C PHE A 154 -10.98 13.13 14.95
N LEU A 155 -9.94 13.15 15.78
CA LEU A 155 -8.83 12.22 15.72
C LEU A 155 -9.20 10.89 16.37
N ALA A 156 -8.85 9.79 15.73
CA ALA A 156 -8.98 8.46 16.28
C ALA A 156 -7.69 7.65 16.08
N TYR A 157 -7.31 6.88 17.08
CA TYR A 157 -6.28 5.86 17.00
C TYR A 157 -6.78 4.66 16.21
N ILE A 158 -5.96 4.12 15.32
CA ILE A 158 -6.23 2.88 14.59
C ILE A 158 -5.74 1.72 15.44
N MET A 159 -6.69 0.99 16.03
CA MET A 159 -6.42 -0.06 17.01
C MET A 159 -6.18 -1.44 16.37
N TRP A 160 -6.31 -1.52 15.05
CA TRP A 160 -6.16 -2.76 14.31
C TRP A 160 -5.46 -2.51 12.97
N ASP A 161 -4.35 -3.21 12.72
CA ASP A 161 -3.67 -3.15 11.42
C ASP A 161 -4.64 -3.48 10.29
N PRO A 162 -4.72 -2.64 9.26
CA PRO A 162 -5.72 -2.81 8.21
C PRO A 162 -5.65 -4.16 7.47
N VAL A 163 -4.45 -4.70 7.24
CA VAL A 163 -4.30 -6.00 6.57
C VAL A 163 -4.78 -7.14 7.47
N ASN A 164 -4.41 -7.08 8.74
CA ASN A 164 -4.82 -8.05 9.73
C ASN A 164 -6.34 -7.99 9.94
N MET A 165 -6.89 -6.79 10.05
CA MET A 165 -8.32 -6.55 10.16
C MET A 165 -9.08 -7.05 8.93
N TYR A 166 -8.60 -6.75 7.72
CA TYR A 166 -9.21 -7.22 6.47
C TYR A 166 -9.32 -8.74 6.46
N ASN A 167 -8.25 -9.44 6.81
CA ASN A 167 -8.26 -10.89 6.88
C ASN A 167 -9.24 -11.43 7.94
N ALA A 168 -9.31 -10.81 9.11
CA ALA A 168 -10.23 -11.22 10.16
C ALA A 168 -11.71 -10.98 9.80
N VAL A 169 -12.00 -9.83 9.16
CA VAL A 169 -13.37 -9.41 8.84
C VAL A 169 -13.84 -10.03 7.52
N VAL A 170 -13.01 -10.01 6.47
CA VAL A 170 -13.41 -10.44 5.12
C VAL A 170 -13.14 -11.93 4.89
N ASN A 171 -12.01 -12.44 5.39
CA ASN A 171 -11.59 -13.84 5.19
C ASN A 171 -11.94 -14.75 6.37
N ASP A 172 -12.67 -14.25 7.38
CA ASP A 172 -13.12 -14.98 8.57
C ASP A 172 -11.99 -15.66 9.37
N TRP A 173 -10.80 -15.08 9.40
CA TRP A 173 -9.67 -15.56 10.20
C TRP A 173 -9.83 -15.11 11.66
N LYS A 174 -10.57 -15.89 12.46
CA LYS A 174 -11.02 -15.50 13.81
C LYS A 174 -9.96 -15.58 14.90
N ASP A 175 -8.91 -16.39 14.71
CA ASP A 175 -7.92 -16.67 15.75
C ASP A 175 -6.68 -15.75 15.64
N VAL A 176 -6.85 -14.56 15.06
CA VAL A 176 -5.76 -13.61 14.87
C VAL A 176 -5.88 -12.47 15.88
N GLU A 177 -4.89 -12.33 16.76
CA GLU A 177 -4.83 -11.18 17.66
C GLU A 177 -4.72 -9.88 16.83
N PRO A 178 -5.56 -8.85 17.11
CA PRO A 178 -5.43 -7.55 16.46
C PRO A 178 -4.02 -6.99 16.59
N GLN A 179 -3.39 -6.69 15.46
CA GLN A 179 -2.09 -6.03 15.42
C GLN A 179 -2.32 -4.52 15.48
N ILE A 180 -1.71 -3.85 16.44
CA ILE A 180 -1.82 -2.40 16.62
C ILE A 180 -0.72 -1.73 15.82
N THR A 181 -1.07 -0.81 14.93
CA THR A 181 -0.09 -0.02 14.17
C THR A 181 0.35 1.22 14.94
N PHE A 182 1.59 1.64 14.73
CA PHE A 182 2.15 2.86 15.30
C PHE A 182 2.67 3.79 14.20
N ASP A 183 2.72 5.08 14.50
CA ASP A 183 3.17 6.08 13.53
C ASP A 183 4.70 6.23 13.58
N VAL A 184 5.37 5.66 12.60
CA VAL A 184 6.84 5.66 12.48
C VAL A 184 7.43 7.08 12.36
N ARG A 185 6.62 8.09 12.07
CA ARG A 185 7.05 9.49 12.02
C ARG A 185 7.23 10.10 13.42
N GLN A 186 6.65 9.49 14.43
CA GLN A 186 6.79 9.92 15.82
C GLN A 186 8.19 9.60 16.36
N PRO A 187 8.80 10.48 17.16
CA PRO A 187 10.21 10.36 17.54
C PRO A 187 10.61 9.08 18.25
N LYS A 188 9.83 8.60 19.22
CA LYS A 188 10.13 7.36 19.96
C LYS A 188 9.98 6.15 19.06
N THR A 189 8.86 6.09 18.32
CA THR A 189 8.56 5.00 17.40
C THR A 189 9.56 4.94 16.26
N LYS A 190 9.97 6.10 15.73
CA LYS A 190 11.03 6.17 14.73
C LYS A 190 12.33 5.54 15.26
N ALA A 191 12.78 5.95 16.45
CA ALA A 191 13.99 5.41 17.04
C ALA A 191 13.89 3.90 17.25
N HIS A 192 12.76 3.41 17.78
CA HIS A 192 12.49 2.00 17.98
C HIS A 192 12.51 1.22 16.64
N CYS A 193 11.89 1.73 15.58
CA CYS A 193 11.88 1.08 14.27
C CYS A 193 13.29 0.99 13.66
N MET A 194 14.12 2.01 13.83
CA MET A 194 15.51 1.98 13.35
C MET A 194 16.35 0.96 14.13
N GLU A 195 16.18 0.86 15.46
CA GLU A 195 16.84 -0.15 16.29
C GLU A 195 16.37 -1.57 15.93
N LYS A 196 15.07 -1.76 15.76
CA LYS A 196 14.47 -3.02 15.34
C LYS A 196 14.98 -3.49 13.97
N LEU A 197 15.15 -2.57 13.03
CA LEU A 197 15.74 -2.88 11.73
C LEU A 197 17.21 -3.32 11.88
N ARG A 198 18.02 -2.62 12.69
CA ARG A 198 19.41 -3.03 12.97
C ARG A 198 19.46 -4.40 13.62
N HIS A 199 18.64 -4.65 14.63
CA HIS A 199 18.57 -5.97 15.27
C HIS A 199 18.15 -7.08 14.28
N PHE A 200 17.22 -6.80 13.37
CA PHE A 200 16.87 -7.74 12.32
C PHE A 200 18.07 -8.06 11.43
N LEU A 201 18.81 -7.04 11.01
CA LEU A 201 19.99 -7.20 10.16
C LEU A 201 21.12 -7.96 10.86
N ASP A 202 21.33 -7.73 12.16
CA ASP A 202 22.29 -8.46 12.99
C ASP A 202 21.96 -9.96 13.11
N THR A 203 20.68 -10.30 13.18
CA THR A 203 20.21 -11.67 13.38
C THR A 203 19.95 -12.43 12.07
N HIS A 204 19.93 -11.74 10.93
CA HIS A 204 19.62 -12.31 9.61
C HIS A 204 20.76 -12.05 8.61
N GLU A 205 21.99 -12.40 8.99
CA GLU A 205 23.20 -12.19 8.17
C GLU A 205 23.09 -12.83 6.78
N TYR A 206 22.35 -13.95 6.68
CA TYR A 206 22.15 -14.71 5.42
C TYR A 206 21.26 -13.98 4.39
N VAL A 207 20.58 -12.90 4.77
CA VAL A 207 19.72 -12.13 3.86
C VAL A 207 20.58 -11.21 2.99
N ASP A 208 20.33 -11.17 1.69
CA ASP A 208 21.00 -10.29 0.75
C ASP A 208 20.20 -9.01 0.47
N VAL A 209 18.87 -9.11 0.47
CA VAL A 209 17.96 -8.02 0.11
C VAL A 209 16.87 -7.86 1.16
N ILE A 210 16.76 -6.67 1.71
CA ILE A 210 15.63 -6.28 2.54
C ILE A 210 14.53 -5.74 1.63
N ARG A 211 13.44 -6.47 1.55
CA ARG A 211 12.28 -6.09 0.76
C ARG A 211 11.24 -5.42 1.67
N PHE A 212 11.24 -4.11 1.71
CA PHE A 212 10.22 -3.35 2.41
C PHE A 212 8.86 -3.54 1.74
N THR A 213 7.87 -3.97 2.50
CA THR A 213 6.49 -4.03 2.01
C THR A 213 5.91 -2.62 2.00
N THR A 214 6.14 -1.89 3.08
CA THR A 214 5.90 -0.45 3.19
C THR A 214 6.89 0.14 4.19
N PHE A 215 7.05 1.46 4.19
CA PHE A 215 7.84 2.14 5.21
C PHE A 215 7.03 2.50 6.46
N PHE A 216 5.70 2.54 6.36
CA PHE A 216 4.81 2.80 7.50
C PHE A 216 3.80 1.65 7.64
N HIS A 217 2.72 1.74 6.90
CA HIS A 217 1.60 0.80 6.85
C HIS A 217 1.14 0.67 5.38
N GLN A 218 0.54 -0.45 5.06
CA GLN A 218 0.23 -0.77 3.66
C GLN A 218 -0.94 0.04 3.11
N PHE A 219 -2.00 0.19 3.91
CA PHE A 219 -3.19 0.94 3.56
C PHE A 219 -4.01 1.23 4.81
N THR A 220 -5.02 2.09 4.68
CA THR A 220 -5.97 2.40 5.73
C THR A 220 -7.36 1.94 5.29
N LEU A 221 -8.03 1.18 6.15
CA LEU A 221 -9.40 0.74 5.97
C LEU A 221 -10.26 1.24 7.12
N ILE A 222 -11.49 1.63 6.81
CA ILE A 222 -12.54 1.85 7.80
C ILE A 222 -13.76 1.07 7.36
N PHE A 223 -14.28 0.26 8.26
CA PHE A 223 -15.52 -0.48 8.08
C PHE A 223 -16.67 0.18 8.84
N ASP A 224 -17.86 0.05 8.30
CA ASP A 224 -19.08 0.39 9.03
C ASP A 224 -19.49 -0.75 9.99
N GLU A 225 -20.54 -0.52 10.77
CA GLU A 225 -21.07 -1.49 11.76
C GLU A 225 -21.51 -2.82 11.15
N LEU A 226 -21.70 -2.88 9.84
CA LEU A 226 -22.06 -4.09 9.10
C LEU A 226 -20.84 -4.74 8.40
N ALA A 227 -19.63 -4.37 8.81
CA ALA A 227 -18.39 -4.83 8.20
C ALA A 227 -18.27 -4.55 6.70
N ARG A 228 -18.85 -3.44 6.21
CA ARG A 228 -18.70 -2.97 4.84
C ARG A 228 -17.65 -1.88 4.80
N GLU A 229 -16.84 -1.86 3.75
CA GLU A 229 -15.82 -0.85 3.54
C GLU A 229 -16.46 0.55 3.42
N LYS A 230 -16.13 1.43 4.35
CA LYS A 230 -16.58 2.82 4.37
C LYS A 230 -15.56 3.76 3.74
N TYR A 231 -14.29 3.49 3.98
CA TYR A 231 -13.17 4.25 3.43
C TYR A 231 -11.98 3.32 3.18
N VAL A 232 -11.29 3.55 2.08
CA VAL A 232 -10.05 2.86 1.72
C VAL A 232 -9.03 3.89 1.23
N ASP A 233 -7.84 3.85 1.80
CA ASP A 233 -6.65 4.51 1.26
C ASP A 233 -5.54 3.48 1.08
N TRP A 234 -5.32 3.06 -0.13
CA TRP A 234 -4.34 2.02 -0.45
C TRP A 234 -2.89 2.41 -0.16
N PHE A 235 -2.59 3.68 -0.01
CA PHE A 235 -1.25 4.13 0.38
C PHE A 235 -1.11 4.36 1.88
N GLY A 236 -2.21 4.67 2.56
CA GLY A 236 -2.21 5.02 3.98
C GLY A 236 -1.58 6.37 4.32
N TYR A 237 -0.99 7.05 3.35
CA TYR A 237 -0.27 8.30 3.59
C TYR A 237 -1.16 9.54 3.52
N SER A 238 -2.25 9.51 2.76
CA SER A 238 -3.10 10.67 2.53
C SER A 238 -4.03 10.97 3.69
N ALA A 239 -4.31 10.00 4.55
CA ALA A 239 -5.24 10.15 5.68
C ALA A 239 -4.57 9.97 7.06
N SER A 240 -3.37 9.38 7.11
CA SER A 240 -2.66 9.15 8.38
C SER A 240 -2.11 10.47 8.94
N VAL A 241 -2.44 10.77 10.18
CA VAL A 241 -2.07 11.99 10.90
C VAL A 241 -1.68 11.69 12.34
N SER A 242 -1.13 12.65 13.04
CA SER A 242 -1.01 12.71 14.48
C SER A 242 -0.79 14.17 14.88
N PRO A 243 -1.09 14.61 16.10
CA PRO A 243 -0.79 15.98 16.55
C PRO A 243 0.65 16.39 16.28
N TYR A 244 1.61 15.49 16.51
CA TYR A 244 3.02 15.73 16.21
C TYR A 244 3.25 16.08 14.73
N ILE A 245 2.73 15.27 13.82
CA ILE A 245 2.90 15.49 12.38
C ILE A 245 2.17 16.74 11.90
N LEU A 246 0.99 17.01 12.43
CA LEU A 246 0.24 18.22 12.11
C LEU A 246 0.99 19.49 12.56
N GLU A 247 1.65 19.44 13.71
CA GLU A 247 2.52 20.55 14.18
C GLU A 247 3.75 20.74 13.29
N GLN A 248 4.35 19.65 12.78
CA GLN A 248 5.46 19.77 11.82
C GLN A 248 4.96 20.38 10.51
N PHE A 249 3.79 19.96 10.03
CA PHE A 249 3.16 20.55 8.86
C PHE A 249 2.92 22.06 9.04
N GLU A 250 2.28 22.48 10.14
CA GLU A 250 2.01 23.88 10.44
C GLU A 250 3.29 24.73 10.45
N LYS A 251 4.37 24.21 11.04
CA LYS A 251 5.69 24.88 11.05
C LYS A 251 6.26 25.06 9.65
N GLU A 252 6.07 24.07 8.77
CA GLU A 252 6.62 24.11 7.42
C GLU A 252 5.81 25.06 6.51
N VAL A 253 4.48 25.01 6.58
CA VAL A 253 3.63 25.77 5.66
C VAL A 253 3.27 27.17 6.16
N GLY A 254 3.38 27.42 7.46
CA GLY A 254 3.14 28.72 8.09
C GLY A 254 1.66 29.06 8.34
N TYR A 255 0.78 28.08 8.32
CA TYR A 255 -0.64 28.24 8.66
C TYR A 255 -1.17 27.02 9.43
N PRO A 256 -2.26 27.18 10.25
CA PRO A 256 -2.81 26.10 11.05
C PRO A 256 -3.48 25.03 10.18
N PHE A 257 -3.39 23.79 10.63
CA PHE A 257 -4.08 22.68 10.00
C PHE A 257 -5.56 22.66 10.40
N ARG A 258 -6.41 22.24 9.46
CA ARG A 258 -7.82 21.97 9.72
C ARG A 258 -8.19 20.56 9.30
N PRO A 259 -8.97 19.81 10.11
CA PRO A 259 -9.49 18.50 9.75
C PRO A 259 -10.13 18.46 8.37
N GLU A 260 -10.84 19.52 8.00
CA GLU A 260 -11.54 19.66 6.74
C GLU A 260 -10.62 19.56 5.50
N TYR A 261 -9.33 19.85 5.64
CA TYR A 261 -8.38 19.68 4.54
C TYR A 261 -8.25 18.21 4.09
N ILE A 262 -8.41 17.25 5.02
CA ILE A 262 -8.43 15.81 4.71
C ILE A 262 -9.87 15.34 4.50
N ILE A 263 -10.78 15.71 5.37
CA ILE A 263 -12.18 15.24 5.38
C ILE A 263 -12.93 15.64 4.12
N ASP A 264 -12.72 16.87 3.63
CA ASP A 264 -13.33 17.35 2.37
C ASP A 264 -14.84 17.06 2.31
N GLN A 265 -15.60 17.56 3.27
CA GLN A 265 -17.05 17.33 3.38
C GLN A 265 -17.48 15.85 3.49
N GLY A 266 -16.58 14.98 3.91
CA GLY A 266 -16.79 13.55 3.95
C GLY A 266 -16.36 12.80 2.69
N TYR A 267 -15.88 13.49 1.66
CA TYR A 267 -15.39 12.86 0.43
C TYR A 267 -13.94 12.37 0.53
N MET A 268 -13.22 12.71 1.59
CA MET A 268 -11.83 12.30 1.84
C MET A 268 -10.90 12.52 0.63
N ASN A 269 -11.11 13.62 -0.09
CA ASN A 269 -10.36 13.95 -1.30
C ASN A 269 -10.27 12.81 -2.32
N ASN A 270 -11.34 12.05 -2.51
CA ASN A 270 -11.35 10.97 -3.48
C ASN A 270 -11.03 11.45 -4.91
N THR A 271 -10.84 10.51 -5.82
CA THR A 271 -10.36 10.78 -7.19
C THR A 271 -11.25 11.70 -8.03
N TYR A 272 -12.50 11.90 -7.64
CA TYR A 272 -13.42 12.81 -8.35
C TYR A 272 -13.44 14.22 -7.80
N ARG A 273 -12.76 14.45 -6.68
CA ARG A 273 -12.68 15.77 -6.07
C ARG A 273 -11.50 16.56 -6.61
N ILE A 274 -11.70 17.87 -6.77
CA ILE A 274 -10.60 18.80 -7.04
C ILE A 274 -9.92 19.07 -5.71
N PRO A 275 -8.64 18.69 -5.53
CA PRO A 275 -7.96 18.88 -4.26
C PRO A 275 -7.75 20.35 -3.96
N SER A 276 -8.00 20.76 -2.72
CA SER A 276 -7.68 22.11 -2.24
C SER A 276 -6.16 22.35 -2.27
N LYS A 277 -5.77 23.64 -2.13
CA LYS A 277 -4.35 24.00 -1.99
C LYS A 277 -3.76 23.37 -0.72
N GLU A 278 -4.50 23.44 0.38
CA GLU A 278 -4.09 22.95 1.70
C GLU A 278 -3.88 21.44 1.69
N PHE A 279 -4.77 20.68 1.05
CA PHE A 279 -4.59 19.23 0.89
C PHE A 279 -3.37 18.90 0.02
N LYS A 280 -3.13 19.67 -1.05
CA LYS A 280 -1.91 19.50 -1.87
C LYS A 280 -0.63 19.78 -1.07
N ASP A 281 -0.65 20.84 -0.24
CA ASP A 281 0.48 21.18 0.63
C ASP A 281 0.72 20.06 1.65
N PHE A 282 -0.36 19.51 2.25
CA PHE A 282 -0.26 18.39 3.17
C PHE A 282 0.30 17.13 2.48
N GLN A 283 -0.17 16.79 1.29
CA GLN A 283 0.36 15.65 0.55
C GLN A 283 1.83 15.83 0.13
N ASN A 284 2.22 17.04 -0.24
CA ASN A 284 3.61 17.35 -0.54
C ASN A 284 4.50 17.24 0.70
N PHE A 285 4.02 17.69 1.85
CA PHE A 285 4.68 17.50 3.14
C PHE A 285 4.82 16.00 3.47
N GLN A 286 3.72 15.24 3.45
CA GLN A 286 3.73 13.80 3.71
C GLN A 286 4.74 13.05 2.83
N ARG A 287 4.77 13.36 1.54
CA ARG A 287 5.71 12.73 0.59
C ARG A 287 7.16 12.97 0.99
N ARG A 288 7.51 14.18 1.41
CA ARG A 288 8.87 14.49 1.86
C ARG A 288 9.23 13.77 3.15
N GLU A 289 8.31 13.73 4.11
CA GLU A 289 8.53 13.02 5.37
C GLU A 289 8.68 11.51 5.17
N VAL A 290 7.85 10.91 4.31
CA VAL A 290 7.99 9.50 3.93
C VAL A 290 9.35 9.23 3.27
N ALA A 291 9.76 10.09 2.34
CA ALA A 291 11.04 9.91 1.65
C ALA A 291 12.25 10.04 2.59
N LYS A 292 12.22 10.97 3.54
CA LYS A 292 13.27 11.10 4.57
C LYS A 292 13.38 9.84 5.42
N LEU A 293 12.25 9.37 5.94
CA LEU A 293 12.21 8.17 6.77
C LEU A 293 12.67 6.92 6.00
N ALA A 294 12.17 6.76 4.79
CA ALA A 294 12.55 5.66 3.92
C ALA A 294 14.05 5.68 3.64
N LYS A 295 14.62 6.88 3.38
CA LYS A 295 16.06 7.03 3.19
C LYS A 295 16.86 6.58 4.40
N GLU A 296 16.47 6.98 5.61
CA GLU A 296 17.16 6.56 6.83
C GLU A 296 17.16 5.03 7.00
N MET A 297 16.04 4.37 6.69
CA MET A 297 15.94 2.90 6.72
C MET A 297 16.84 2.25 5.65
N VAL A 298 16.84 2.80 4.44
CA VAL A 298 17.65 2.29 3.33
C VAL A 298 19.14 2.49 3.64
N ASP A 299 19.54 3.63 4.19
CA ASP A 299 20.91 3.88 4.60
C ASP A 299 21.37 2.85 5.64
N ILE A 300 20.52 2.48 6.62
CA ILE A 300 20.82 1.40 7.58
C ILE A 300 21.05 0.07 6.86
N VAL A 301 20.23 -0.30 5.91
CA VAL A 301 20.40 -1.53 5.13
C VAL A 301 21.75 -1.53 4.40
N HIS A 302 22.11 -0.40 3.81
CA HIS A 302 23.40 -0.23 3.11
C HIS A 302 24.61 -0.27 4.06
N GLU A 303 24.50 0.23 5.30
CA GLU A 303 25.55 0.10 6.33
C GLU A 303 25.92 -1.37 6.57
N TYR A 304 24.96 -2.29 6.42
CA TYR A 304 25.17 -3.74 6.52
C TYR A 304 25.60 -4.41 5.22
N GLY A 305 25.86 -3.63 4.17
CA GLY A 305 26.27 -4.13 2.85
C GLY A 305 25.16 -4.89 2.10
N LYS A 306 23.89 -4.72 2.48
CA LYS A 306 22.75 -5.39 1.87
C LYS A 306 22.02 -4.46 0.90
N GLU A 307 21.18 -5.03 0.04
CA GLU A 307 20.33 -4.26 -0.88
C GLU A 307 18.97 -3.93 -0.24
N ALA A 308 18.46 -2.77 -0.57
CA ALA A 308 17.12 -2.33 -0.19
C ALA A 308 16.19 -2.35 -1.40
N MET A 309 15.08 -3.05 -1.28
CA MET A 309 14.04 -3.16 -2.30
C MET A 309 12.69 -2.69 -1.75
N MET A 310 11.90 -1.98 -2.57
CA MET A 310 10.53 -1.63 -2.23
C MET A 310 9.54 -2.49 -3.00
N PHE A 311 8.56 -3.08 -2.29
CA PHE A 311 7.42 -3.72 -2.91
C PHE A 311 6.34 -2.69 -3.22
N MET A 312 6.05 -2.48 -4.51
CA MET A 312 5.12 -1.45 -4.95
C MET A 312 3.65 -1.89 -4.92
N GLY A 313 3.38 -3.18 -4.98
CA GLY A 313 2.00 -3.67 -5.02
C GLY A 313 1.21 -3.19 -6.25
N ASP A 314 -0.07 -3.56 -6.32
CA ASP A 314 -0.98 -3.14 -7.40
C ASP A 314 -1.54 -1.74 -7.20
N HIS A 315 -1.50 -1.26 -5.97
CA HIS A 315 -2.23 -0.09 -5.50
C HIS A 315 -1.37 1.18 -5.41
N TRP A 316 -0.11 1.10 -5.78
CA TRP A 316 0.82 2.23 -5.76
C TRP A 316 0.71 3.14 -6.98
N ILE A 317 -0.29 2.93 -7.80
CA ILE A 317 -0.65 3.82 -8.90
C ILE A 317 -1.24 5.10 -8.31
N GLY A 318 -0.77 6.23 -8.81
CA GLY A 318 -1.13 7.55 -8.29
C GLY A 318 0.00 8.19 -7.49
N MET A 319 1.11 7.46 -7.27
CA MET A 319 2.36 8.06 -6.81
C MET A 319 3.24 8.56 -7.97
N GLU A 320 2.83 8.28 -9.20
CA GLU A 320 3.54 8.76 -10.39
C GLU A 320 3.32 10.27 -10.60
N PRO A 321 4.27 10.92 -11.23
CA PRO A 321 5.59 10.40 -11.53
C PRO A 321 6.40 10.19 -10.25
N PHE A 322 7.23 9.15 -10.20
CA PHE A 322 8.15 8.91 -9.10
C PHE A 322 9.24 10.00 -9.14
N MET A 323 9.01 11.05 -8.37
CA MET A 323 9.77 12.30 -8.41
C MET A 323 11.13 12.15 -7.74
N ASP A 324 11.89 13.24 -7.71
CA ASP A 324 13.24 13.32 -7.15
C ASP A 324 13.30 12.84 -5.69
N GLU A 325 12.25 13.06 -4.90
CA GLU A 325 12.19 12.56 -3.54
C GLU A 325 12.18 11.02 -3.49
N PHE A 326 11.51 10.34 -4.42
CA PHE A 326 11.58 8.89 -4.51
C PHE A 326 13.00 8.42 -4.88
N VAL A 327 13.63 9.07 -5.84
CA VAL A 327 15.03 8.78 -6.24
C VAL A 327 15.97 8.99 -5.06
N SER A 328 15.72 10.02 -4.24
CA SER A 328 16.57 10.36 -3.08
C SER A 328 16.55 9.31 -1.96
N ILE A 329 15.56 8.41 -1.94
CA ILE A 329 15.50 7.29 -0.99
C ILE A 329 16.71 6.37 -1.18
N GLY A 330 17.19 6.20 -2.40
CA GLY A 330 18.38 5.39 -2.69
C GLY A 330 18.09 3.89 -2.75
N LEU A 331 16.87 3.48 -3.05
CA LEU A 331 16.53 2.07 -3.25
C LEU A 331 17.36 1.43 -4.36
N ASP A 332 17.81 0.20 -4.14
CA ASP A 332 18.51 -0.60 -5.15
C ASP A 332 17.56 -1.19 -6.18
N ALA A 333 16.37 -1.54 -5.75
CA ALA A 333 15.38 -2.20 -6.60
C ALA A 333 13.94 -1.86 -6.19
N VAL A 334 13.04 -2.09 -7.12
CA VAL A 334 11.60 -2.14 -6.87
C VAL A 334 11.02 -3.42 -7.43
N VAL A 335 10.03 -3.96 -6.76
CA VAL A 335 9.21 -5.07 -7.24
C VAL A 335 7.75 -4.64 -7.28
N GLY A 336 7.11 -4.86 -8.40
CA GLY A 336 5.70 -4.51 -8.60
C GLY A 336 4.89 -5.68 -9.12
N SER A 337 3.60 -5.68 -8.84
CA SER A 337 2.67 -6.66 -9.37
C SER A 337 2.43 -6.42 -10.86
N VAL A 338 2.39 -7.49 -11.63
CA VAL A 338 2.13 -7.45 -13.07
C VAL A 338 0.72 -7.97 -13.39
N GLY A 339 -0.26 -7.56 -12.60
CA GLY A 339 -1.66 -7.88 -12.84
C GLY A 339 -2.16 -7.41 -14.21
N ASN A 340 -1.53 -6.37 -14.75
CA ASN A 340 -1.76 -5.88 -16.11
C ASN A 340 -0.52 -5.16 -16.66
N GLY A 341 -0.52 -4.87 -17.96
CA GLY A 341 0.62 -4.23 -18.61
C GLY A 341 0.81 -2.75 -18.21
N ALA A 342 -0.26 -2.07 -17.80
CA ALA A 342 -0.16 -0.69 -17.33
C ALA A 342 0.66 -0.58 -16.04
N THR A 343 0.38 -1.42 -15.04
CA THR A 343 1.15 -1.48 -13.79
C THR A 343 2.62 -1.75 -14.04
N LEU A 344 2.92 -2.73 -14.90
CA LEU A 344 4.31 -3.05 -15.23
C LEU A 344 5.04 -1.86 -15.85
N ARG A 345 4.40 -1.12 -16.76
CA ARG A 345 5.01 0.07 -17.38
C ARG A 345 5.30 1.15 -16.37
N LEU A 346 4.40 1.35 -15.41
CA LEU A 346 4.55 2.39 -14.40
C LEU A 346 5.76 2.15 -13.53
N PHE A 347 5.96 0.95 -12.99
CA PHE A 347 7.12 0.70 -12.15
C PHE A 347 8.42 0.43 -12.94
N SER A 348 8.35 -0.05 -14.19
CA SER A 348 9.55 -0.20 -15.02
C SER A 348 10.16 1.13 -15.47
N ASP A 349 9.37 2.21 -15.46
CA ASP A 349 9.84 3.56 -15.76
C ASP A 349 10.44 4.29 -14.54
N ILE A 350 10.43 3.67 -13.35
CA ILE A 350 11.05 4.22 -12.14
C ILE A 350 12.56 4.40 -12.34
N LYS A 351 13.01 5.60 -12.04
CA LYS A 351 14.42 5.96 -12.13
C LYS A 351 15.14 5.84 -10.80
N GLY A 352 16.46 5.74 -10.85
CA GLY A 352 17.31 5.73 -9.66
C GLY A 352 17.44 4.36 -9.00
N VAL A 353 16.82 3.31 -9.55
CA VAL A 353 16.99 1.92 -9.11
C VAL A 353 17.90 1.14 -10.07
N ARG A 354 18.63 0.16 -9.55
CA ARG A 354 19.53 -0.69 -10.35
C ARG A 354 18.79 -1.74 -11.16
N TYR A 355 17.68 -2.26 -10.60
CA TYR A 355 16.83 -3.22 -11.30
C TYR A 355 15.39 -3.17 -10.85
N THR A 356 14.52 -3.67 -11.71
CA THR A 356 13.08 -3.83 -11.45
C THR A 356 12.69 -5.29 -11.59
N GLU A 357 11.79 -5.75 -10.72
CA GLU A 357 11.24 -7.10 -10.73
C GLU A 357 9.73 -7.05 -10.94
N GLY A 358 9.24 -7.83 -11.87
CA GLY A 358 7.81 -8.02 -12.08
C GLY A 358 7.28 -9.20 -11.27
N ARG A 359 6.45 -8.96 -10.27
CA ARG A 359 5.79 -10.02 -9.51
C ARG A 359 4.63 -10.59 -10.32
N PHE A 360 4.83 -11.77 -10.83
CA PHE A 360 3.88 -12.49 -11.63
C PHE A 360 2.86 -13.21 -10.75
N LEU A 361 1.56 -13.16 -11.09
CA LEU A 361 0.44 -13.56 -10.24
C LEU A 361 0.57 -13.02 -8.82
N PRO A 362 0.10 -11.79 -8.59
CA PRO A 362 0.20 -11.14 -7.29
C PRO A 362 -0.72 -11.74 -6.23
N TYR A 363 -1.77 -12.43 -6.65
CA TYR A 363 -2.77 -13.02 -5.77
C TYR A 363 -2.33 -14.39 -5.30
N PHE A 364 -2.45 -14.67 -4.01
CA PHE A 364 -1.92 -15.85 -3.37
C PHE A 364 -2.96 -16.62 -2.55
N PHE A 365 -4.19 -16.31 -2.73
CA PHE A 365 -5.24 -16.89 -1.92
C PHE A 365 -6.17 -17.82 -2.70
N PRO A 366 -7.16 -18.42 -2.00
CA PRO A 366 -8.10 -19.36 -2.57
C PRO A 366 -8.88 -18.90 -3.79
N ASP A 367 -8.88 -17.61 -4.07
CA ASP A 367 -9.55 -17.01 -5.24
C ASP A 367 -8.91 -17.43 -6.58
N THR A 368 -7.64 -17.84 -6.59
CA THR A 368 -6.98 -18.39 -7.78
C THR A 368 -6.74 -19.89 -7.66
N PHE A 369 -6.28 -20.36 -6.47
CA PHE A 369 -5.87 -21.75 -6.23
C PHE A 369 -6.86 -22.46 -5.33
N TYR A 370 -8.00 -22.87 -5.90
CA TYR A 370 -9.04 -23.65 -5.21
C TYR A 370 -9.48 -24.84 -6.07
N GLU A 371 -10.13 -25.81 -5.46
CA GLU A 371 -10.65 -26.98 -6.16
C GLU A 371 -11.67 -26.56 -7.25
N GLY A 372 -11.39 -26.88 -8.51
CA GLY A 372 -12.17 -26.41 -9.65
C GLY A 372 -11.74 -25.06 -10.23
N GLY A 373 -10.78 -24.36 -9.62
CA GLY A 373 -10.13 -23.16 -10.16
C GLY A 373 -9.28 -23.46 -11.39
N ASN A 374 -8.95 -22.41 -12.16
CA ASN A 374 -8.11 -22.52 -13.35
C ASN A 374 -6.95 -21.52 -13.34
N PRO A 375 -5.92 -21.74 -12.48
CA PRO A 375 -4.80 -20.82 -12.35
C PRO A 375 -3.98 -20.69 -13.64
N VAL A 376 -3.98 -21.71 -14.50
CA VAL A 376 -3.29 -21.66 -15.80
C VAL A 376 -3.92 -20.63 -16.73
N LYS A 377 -5.25 -20.54 -16.74
CA LYS A 377 -5.95 -19.54 -17.56
C LYS A 377 -5.57 -18.12 -17.11
N GLU A 378 -5.64 -17.88 -15.82
CA GLU A 378 -5.28 -16.57 -15.25
C GLU A 378 -3.80 -16.22 -15.51
N ALA A 379 -2.90 -17.20 -15.35
CA ALA A 379 -1.49 -17.02 -15.67
C ALA A 379 -1.25 -16.67 -17.14
N LYS A 380 -1.98 -17.29 -18.07
CA LYS A 380 -1.91 -16.97 -19.50
C LYS A 380 -2.37 -15.56 -19.81
N GLU A 381 -3.49 -15.14 -19.25
CA GLU A 381 -4.03 -13.78 -19.40
C GLU A 381 -3.05 -12.74 -18.85
N ASN A 382 -2.52 -12.99 -17.68
CA ASN A 382 -1.53 -12.14 -17.03
C ASN A 382 -0.24 -12.04 -17.85
N TRP A 383 0.31 -13.17 -18.30
CA TRP A 383 1.55 -13.19 -19.09
C TRP A 383 1.42 -12.49 -20.45
N VAL A 384 0.29 -12.61 -21.13
CA VAL A 384 0.06 -11.92 -22.41
C VAL A 384 0.16 -10.40 -22.25
N THR A 385 -0.40 -9.83 -21.18
CA THR A 385 -0.33 -8.40 -20.92
C THR A 385 1.06 -7.98 -20.43
N ALA A 386 1.65 -8.74 -19.52
CA ALA A 386 3.00 -8.50 -19.02
C ALA A 386 4.04 -8.52 -20.14
N ARG A 387 4.01 -9.55 -20.99
CA ARG A 387 4.94 -9.70 -22.12
C ARG A 387 4.93 -8.49 -23.06
N ARG A 388 3.75 -7.98 -23.40
CA ARG A 388 3.62 -6.76 -24.22
C ARG A 388 4.27 -5.53 -23.56
N ALA A 389 4.09 -5.40 -22.27
CA ALA A 389 4.68 -4.30 -21.53
C ALA A 389 6.22 -4.43 -21.43
N ILE A 390 6.74 -5.65 -21.21
CA ILE A 390 8.18 -5.93 -21.15
C ILE A 390 8.87 -5.54 -22.46
N LEU A 391 8.28 -5.79 -23.61
CA LEU A 391 8.83 -5.40 -24.91
C LEU A 391 8.98 -3.88 -25.06
N ARG A 392 8.17 -3.09 -24.34
CA ARG A 392 8.23 -1.63 -24.36
C ARG A 392 9.09 -1.08 -23.24
N SER A 393 8.95 -1.62 -22.06
CA SER A 393 9.60 -1.18 -20.83
C SER A 393 10.23 -2.39 -20.15
N PRO A 394 11.47 -2.75 -20.53
CA PRO A 394 12.15 -3.94 -20.02
C PRO A 394 12.29 -3.89 -18.50
N ILE A 395 12.00 -5.03 -17.87
CA ILE A 395 12.31 -5.31 -16.48
C ILE A 395 13.46 -6.31 -16.40
N GLN A 396 14.18 -6.33 -15.30
CA GLN A 396 15.40 -7.14 -15.18
C GLN A 396 15.13 -8.53 -14.61
N ARG A 397 14.01 -8.70 -13.88
CA ARG A 397 13.67 -9.95 -13.20
C ARG A 397 12.15 -10.16 -13.22
N ILE A 398 11.75 -11.40 -13.07
CA ILE A 398 10.37 -11.76 -12.71
C ILE A 398 10.36 -12.58 -11.43
N GLY A 399 9.24 -12.57 -10.72
CA GLY A 399 9.03 -13.38 -9.52
C GLY A 399 7.63 -13.96 -9.47
N TYR A 400 7.49 -15.16 -8.91
CA TYR A 400 6.18 -15.72 -8.62
C TYR A 400 5.64 -15.08 -7.33
N GLY A 401 4.41 -14.59 -7.36
CA GLY A 401 3.83 -13.81 -6.27
C GLY A 401 3.11 -14.60 -5.19
N GLY A 402 2.69 -15.85 -5.47
CA GLY A 402 1.86 -16.65 -4.60
C GLY A 402 2.62 -17.49 -3.56
N TYR A 403 1.87 -18.37 -2.87
CA TYR A 403 2.44 -19.42 -2.03
C TYR A 403 2.76 -20.64 -2.88
N LEU A 404 3.97 -21.16 -2.75
CA LEU A 404 4.42 -22.29 -3.58
C LEU A 404 3.59 -23.54 -3.32
N LYS A 405 3.26 -23.83 -2.05
CA LYS A 405 2.43 -24.99 -1.70
C LYS A 405 1.05 -25.02 -2.37
N LEU A 406 0.47 -23.87 -2.67
CA LEU A 406 -0.80 -23.78 -3.40
C LEU A 406 -0.57 -24.08 -4.89
N ALA A 407 0.47 -23.51 -5.48
CA ALA A 407 0.82 -23.73 -6.89
C ALA A 407 1.13 -25.18 -7.20
N LEU A 408 1.81 -25.89 -6.28
CA LEU A 408 2.17 -27.30 -6.43
C LEU A 408 0.97 -28.26 -6.55
N GLN A 409 -0.22 -27.84 -6.15
CA GLN A 409 -1.45 -28.61 -6.34
C GLN A 409 -1.95 -28.58 -7.80
N PHE A 410 -1.35 -27.76 -8.66
CA PHE A 410 -1.73 -27.56 -10.07
C PHE A 410 -0.53 -27.78 -10.98
N PRO A 411 -0.21 -29.04 -11.33
CA PRO A 411 0.97 -29.35 -12.16
C PRO A 411 1.01 -28.61 -13.49
N ASP A 412 -0.13 -28.43 -14.15
CA ASP A 412 -0.24 -27.66 -15.39
C ASP A 412 0.18 -26.20 -15.23
N PHE A 413 -0.11 -25.62 -14.06
CA PHE A 413 0.31 -24.28 -13.74
C PHE A 413 1.83 -24.21 -13.54
N VAL A 414 2.41 -25.15 -12.79
CA VAL A 414 3.86 -25.24 -12.56
C VAL A 414 4.61 -25.34 -13.89
N GLU A 415 4.15 -26.21 -14.79
CA GLU A 415 4.74 -26.37 -16.14
C GLU A 415 4.59 -25.10 -16.98
N TYR A 416 3.43 -24.44 -16.89
CA TYR A 416 3.24 -23.18 -17.60
C TYR A 416 4.18 -22.08 -17.11
N ILE A 417 4.35 -21.93 -15.80
CA ILE A 417 5.30 -20.95 -15.25
C ILE A 417 6.74 -21.26 -15.65
N ARG A 418 7.13 -22.54 -15.69
CA ARG A 418 8.43 -22.94 -16.24
C ARG A 418 8.64 -22.39 -17.66
N SER A 419 7.64 -22.52 -18.51
CA SER A 419 7.69 -21.99 -19.88
C SER A 419 7.78 -20.46 -19.91
N VAL A 420 7.05 -19.78 -19.03
CA VAL A 420 7.11 -18.31 -18.86
C VAL A 420 8.52 -17.86 -18.44
N CYS A 421 9.14 -18.54 -17.50
CA CYS A 421 10.51 -18.21 -17.07
C CYS A 421 11.53 -18.33 -18.20
N GLN A 422 11.40 -19.34 -19.04
CA GLN A 422 12.25 -19.53 -20.22
C GLN A 422 11.99 -18.45 -21.28
N GLU A 423 10.73 -18.15 -21.56
CA GLU A 423 10.35 -17.10 -22.51
C GLU A 423 10.84 -15.73 -22.02
N PHE A 424 10.69 -15.44 -20.73
CA PHE A 424 11.18 -14.18 -20.15
C PHE A 424 12.69 -14.00 -20.35
N ARG A 425 13.51 -15.01 -20.04
CA ARG A 425 14.95 -14.96 -20.26
C ARG A 425 15.31 -14.73 -21.72
N THR A 426 14.61 -15.45 -22.61
CA THR A 426 14.79 -15.28 -24.06
C THR A 426 14.46 -13.86 -24.51
N LEU A 427 13.35 -13.31 -24.03
CA LEU A 427 12.98 -11.91 -24.29
C LEU A 427 14.05 -10.95 -23.74
N TYR A 428 14.43 -11.14 -22.49
CA TYR A 428 15.43 -10.29 -21.85
C TYR A 428 16.76 -10.27 -22.63
N ASP A 429 17.29 -11.44 -22.98
CA ASP A 429 18.56 -11.56 -23.68
C ASP A 429 18.54 -10.91 -25.07
N ASN A 430 17.35 -10.86 -25.70
CA ASN A 430 17.19 -10.22 -27.01
C ASN A 430 16.93 -8.71 -26.95
N ILE A 431 16.37 -8.19 -25.86
CA ILE A 431 15.99 -6.77 -25.76
C ILE A 431 16.93 -5.95 -24.88
N GLN A 432 17.75 -6.58 -24.04
CA GLN A 432 18.69 -5.85 -23.18
C GLN A 432 19.64 -4.98 -24.03
N GLY A 433 19.87 -3.75 -23.55
CA GLY A 433 20.71 -2.80 -24.26
C GLY A 433 20.10 -2.19 -25.53
N THR A 434 18.86 -2.54 -25.86
CA THR A 434 18.12 -1.94 -26.96
C THR A 434 17.17 -0.84 -26.46
N THR A 435 16.94 0.15 -27.31
CA THR A 435 15.87 1.14 -27.06
C THR A 435 14.71 0.83 -28.01
N PRO A 436 13.52 0.51 -27.51
CA PRO A 436 12.38 0.24 -28.36
C PRO A 436 12.07 1.41 -29.28
N TYR A 437 11.94 1.18 -30.57
CA TYR A 437 11.54 2.20 -31.53
C TYR A 437 10.05 2.50 -31.38
N CYS A 438 9.72 3.75 -31.16
CA CYS A 438 8.36 4.21 -30.96
C CYS A 438 7.94 5.08 -32.17
N VAL A 439 7.04 4.54 -33.03
CA VAL A 439 6.55 5.25 -34.21
C VAL A 439 5.70 6.46 -33.84
N LYS A 440 4.92 6.34 -32.79
CA LYS A 440 4.04 7.43 -32.30
C LYS A 440 4.17 7.54 -30.78
N ARG A 441 4.08 8.77 -30.30
CA ARG A 441 4.02 9.08 -28.86
C ARG A 441 2.67 9.72 -28.55
N VAL A 442 1.99 9.17 -27.56
CA VAL A 442 0.75 9.72 -27.01
C VAL A 442 0.97 9.97 -25.54
N ALA A 443 0.68 11.18 -25.10
CA ALA A 443 0.70 11.53 -23.69
C ALA A 443 -0.70 11.29 -23.09
N VAL A 444 -0.76 10.54 -22.01
CA VAL A 444 -1.96 10.43 -21.17
C VAL A 444 -1.77 11.39 -20.01
N LEU A 445 -2.63 12.41 -19.94
CA LEU A 445 -2.56 13.41 -18.89
C LEU A 445 -3.07 12.82 -17.57
N ASN A 446 -2.21 12.77 -16.57
CA ASN A 446 -2.59 12.44 -15.20
C ASN A 446 -2.89 13.74 -14.44
N CYS A 447 -4.14 13.97 -14.07
CA CYS A 447 -4.59 15.18 -13.38
C CYS A 447 -4.86 14.99 -11.87
N TRP A 448 -4.67 13.79 -11.32
CA TRP A 448 -4.97 13.52 -9.91
C TRP A 448 -3.95 14.07 -8.93
N GLY A 449 -2.75 14.39 -9.38
CA GLY A 449 -1.69 14.87 -8.52
C GLY A 449 -0.99 13.73 -7.74
N LYS A 450 0.03 14.14 -6.98
CA LYS A 450 0.92 13.22 -6.26
C LYS A 450 0.21 12.61 -5.06
N MET A 451 0.46 11.34 -4.78
CA MET A 451 -0.09 10.57 -3.66
C MET A 451 -1.63 10.52 -3.61
N ARG A 452 -2.31 11.05 -4.60
CA ARG A 452 -3.74 10.81 -4.78
C ARG A 452 -3.89 9.56 -5.61
N SER A 453 -4.21 8.51 -4.94
CA SER A 453 -4.32 7.23 -5.60
C SER A 453 -5.69 7.00 -6.18
N TRP A 454 -5.72 6.15 -7.16
CA TRP A 454 -6.92 5.48 -7.63
C TRP A 454 -7.60 4.66 -6.54
N GLY A 455 -6.81 4.27 -5.50
CA GLY A 455 -7.26 3.51 -4.38
C GLY A 455 -7.83 4.35 -3.24
N ASN A 456 -7.75 5.68 -3.31
CA ASN A 456 -8.36 6.53 -2.30
C ASN A 456 -9.81 6.82 -2.68
N HIS A 457 -10.76 6.17 -2.01
CA HIS A 457 -12.19 6.29 -2.30
C HIS A 457 -13.06 6.00 -1.07
N MET A 458 -14.20 6.64 -1.04
CA MET A 458 -15.19 6.59 0.03
C MET A 458 -16.34 5.65 -0.29
N VAL A 459 -16.17 4.61 -1.00
CA VAL A 459 -17.30 3.79 -1.38
C VAL A 459 -16.91 2.36 -1.57
N HIS A 460 -17.92 1.56 -1.52
CA HIS A 460 -17.87 0.14 -1.71
C HIS A 460 -16.92 -0.27 -2.83
N HIS A 461 -16.15 -1.29 -2.58
CA HIS A 461 -15.13 -1.90 -3.42
C HIS A 461 -15.46 -1.98 -4.92
N ALA A 462 -16.73 -2.24 -5.30
CA ALA A 462 -17.15 -2.32 -6.70
C ALA A 462 -16.94 -1.04 -7.52
N ILE A 463 -16.86 0.12 -6.89
CA ILE A 463 -16.66 1.40 -7.58
C ILE A 463 -15.19 1.62 -7.90
N TYR A 464 -14.30 1.15 -7.06
CA TYR A 464 -12.85 1.21 -7.26
C TYR A 464 -12.44 0.63 -8.63
N TYR A 465 -12.89 -0.55 -8.98
CA TYR A 465 -12.58 -1.17 -10.27
C TYR A 465 -13.06 -0.33 -11.47
N LYS A 466 -14.20 0.28 -11.35
CA LYS A 466 -14.74 1.16 -12.43
C LYS A 466 -13.91 2.45 -12.58
N GLN A 467 -13.38 2.98 -11.50
CA GLN A 467 -12.52 4.16 -11.53
C GLN A 467 -11.17 3.87 -12.19
N ASN A 468 -10.53 2.79 -11.80
CA ASN A 468 -9.24 2.40 -12.35
C ASN A 468 -9.33 1.91 -13.79
N TYR A 469 -10.44 1.31 -14.16
CA TYR A 469 -10.61 0.69 -15.47
C TYR A 469 -10.37 1.66 -16.63
N SER A 470 -10.84 2.89 -16.54
CA SER A 470 -10.67 3.88 -17.61
C SER A 470 -9.19 4.25 -17.82
N TYR A 471 -8.41 4.41 -16.74
CA TYR A 471 -6.99 4.73 -16.83
C TYR A 471 -6.18 3.55 -17.37
N PHE A 472 -6.32 2.38 -16.79
CA PHE A 472 -5.67 1.16 -17.27
C PHE A 472 -6.11 0.83 -18.69
N GLY A 473 -7.40 0.91 -18.98
CA GLY A 473 -7.96 0.63 -20.29
C GLY A 473 -7.40 1.55 -21.36
N ILE A 474 -7.23 2.85 -21.09
CA ILE A 474 -6.60 3.79 -22.02
C ILE A 474 -5.14 3.41 -22.27
N ILE A 475 -4.36 3.13 -21.22
CA ILE A 475 -2.94 2.76 -21.36
C ILE A 475 -2.80 1.44 -22.11
N GLU A 476 -3.61 0.43 -21.78
CA GLU A 476 -3.59 -0.87 -22.46
C GLU A 476 -4.03 -0.75 -23.92
N ALA A 477 -5.12 -0.04 -24.21
CA ALA A 477 -5.61 0.17 -25.56
C ALA A 477 -4.58 0.91 -26.45
N LEU A 478 -4.01 1.99 -25.96
CA LEU A 478 -2.97 2.73 -26.66
C LEU A 478 -1.72 1.86 -26.89
N SER A 479 -1.34 1.08 -25.92
CA SER A 479 -0.22 0.16 -26.03
C SER A 479 -0.48 -0.92 -27.07
N CYS A 480 -1.69 -1.49 -27.07
CA CYS A 480 -2.11 -2.48 -28.06
C CYS A 480 -2.08 -1.92 -29.48
N LEU A 481 -2.58 -0.71 -29.67
CA LEU A 481 -2.69 -0.07 -30.99
C LEU A 481 -1.36 0.51 -31.51
N LEU A 482 -0.48 0.92 -30.63
CA LEU A 482 0.76 1.63 -31.00
C LEU A 482 2.00 0.73 -31.02
N TYR A 483 1.95 -0.42 -30.39
CA TYR A 483 3.10 -1.32 -30.21
C TYR A 483 2.89 -2.72 -30.78
N THR A 484 1.70 -3.06 -31.24
CA THR A 484 1.56 -4.32 -31.97
C THR A 484 2.09 -4.12 -33.38
N SER A 485 3.04 -4.96 -33.78
CA SER A 485 3.25 -5.25 -35.20
C SER A 485 1.89 -5.51 -35.84
N PRO A 486 1.68 -5.16 -37.11
CA PRO A 486 0.49 -5.61 -37.80
C PRO A 486 0.37 -7.11 -37.58
N SER A 487 -0.78 -7.52 -37.04
CA SER A 487 -1.08 -8.94 -36.84
C SER A 487 -0.73 -9.66 -38.14
N PRO A 488 0.02 -10.74 -38.12
CA PRO A 488 0.13 -11.57 -39.29
C PRO A 488 -1.29 -11.96 -39.69
N ARG A 489 -1.67 -11.62 -40.89
CA ARG A 489 -2.94 -12.01 -41.50
C ARG A 489 -2.99 -13.52 -41.65
#